data_934ae0b14147d97d74d4ba35908ff139
#
_entry.id   934ae0b14147d97d74d4ba35908ff139
#
_cell.length_a   1.000
_cell.length_b   1.000
_cell.length_c   1.000
_cell.angle_alpha   90.00
_cell.angle_beta   90.00
_cell.angle_gamma   90.00
#
_symmetry.space_group_name_H-M   'P 1'
#
loop_
_entity.id
_entity.type
_entity.pdbx_description
1 polymer ?
#
loop_
_entity_poly.entity_id
_entity_poly.type
_entity_poly.pdbx_seq_one_letter_code
_entity_poly.pdbx_strand_id
1 'polypeptide(L)' 'MIHYCFRVGDDDFNAILERIKAAQIPYRSNAHGPVDFQIDPGHGGSIVYWNEPDGHQWEMLTVSYARQSR' A
#
# COMPACT_ATOMS: atom_id res chain seq x y z
N MET A 1 7.08 15.85 -5.45
CA MET A 1 6.21 14.84 -4.86
C MET A 1 7.00 13.99 -3.87
N ILE A 2 6.43 13.68 -2.73
CA ILE A 2 7.08 12.88 -1.71
C ILE A 2 6.47 11.48 -1.70
N HIS A 3 7.34 10.48 -1.57
CA HIS A 3 6.92 9.08 -1.50
C HIS A 3 7.17 8.58 -0.08
N TYR A 4 6.11 8.16 0.59
CA TYR A 4 6.20 7.59 1.93
C TYR A 4 5.98 6.09 1.85
N CYS A 5 6.84 5.34 2.54
CA CYS A 5 6.74 3.88 2.58
C CYS A 5 6.82 3.42 4.03
N PHE A 6 5.88 2.59 4.46
CA PHE A 6 5.92 2.07 5.83
C PHE A 6 5.41 0.64 5.88
N ARG A 7 5.92 -0.09 6.87
CA ARG A 7 5.56 -1.49 7.06
C ARG A 7 4.68 -1.64 8.29
N VAL A 8 3.66 -2.49 8.17
CA VAL A 8 2.72 -2.77 9.27
C VAL A 8 2.49 -4.27 9.36
N GLY A 9 1.89 -4.71 10.45
CA GLY A 9 1.43 -6.09 10.55
C GLY A 9 0.18 -6.32 9.73
N ASP A 10 -0.17 -7.60 9.55
CA ASP A 10 -1.32 -7.96 8.72
C ASP A 10 -2.63 -7.34 9.22
N ASP A 11 -2.85 -7.39 10.53
CA ASP A 11 -4.09 -6.84 11.09
C ASP A 11 -4.16 -5.33 10.88
N ASP A 12 -3.05 -4.63 11.08
CA ASP A 12 -2.99 -3.20 10.86
C ASP A 12 -3.18 -2.85 9.38
N PHE A 13 -2.58 -3.64 8.50
CA PHE A 13 -2.76 -3.45 7.06
C PHE A 13 -4.23 -3.50 6.70
N ASN A 14 -4.93 -4.54 7.17
CA ASN A 14 -6.34 -4.70 6.85
C ASN A 14 -7.18 -3.58 7.43
N ALA A 15 -6.89 -3.15 8.66
CA ALA A 15 -7.64 -2.07 9.29
C ALA A 15 -7.46 -0.75 8.56
N ILE A 16 -6.23 -0.45 8.14
CA ILE A 16 -5.94 0.78 7.41
C ILE A 16 -6.59 0.72 6.03
N LEU A 17 -6.51 -0.43 5.36
CA LEU A 17 -7.12 -0.59 4.05
C LEU A 17 -8.63 -0.37 4.12
N GLU A 18 -9.29 -0.86 5.16
CA GLU A 18 -10.72 -0.64 5.33
C GLU A 18 -11.04 0.84 5.50
N ARG A 19 -10.19 1.59 6.17
CA ARG A 19 -10.35 3.03 6.29
C ARG A 19 -10.18 3.74 4.95
N ILE A 20 -9.23 3.29 4.14
CA ILE A 20 -9.02 3.84 2.80
C ILE A 20 -10.27 3.59 1.95
N LYS A 21 -10.83 2.40 2.00
CA LYS A 21 -12.05 2.07 1.29
C LYS A 21 -13.23 2.92 1.76
N ALA A 22 -13.39 3.04 3.08
CA ALA A 22 -14.49 3.80 3.65
C ALA A 22 -14.41 5.28 3.29
N ALA A 23 -13.20 5.82 3.18
CA ALA A 23 -12.98 7.20 2.78
C ALA A 23 -13.04 7.39 1.26
N GLN A 24 -13.22 6.30 0.51
CA GLN A 24 -13.30 6.32 -0.95
C GLN A 24 -12.03 6.87 -1.61
N ILE A 25 -10.89 6.58 -0.99
CA ILE A 25 -9.59 6.96 -1.54
C ILE A 25 -9.20 5.93 -2.60
N PRO A 26 -8.91 6.37 -3.83
CA PRO A 26 -8.44 5.43 -4.87
C PRO A 26 -7.10 4.83 -4.47
N TYR A 27 -6.94 3.53 -4.69
CA TYR A 27 -5.69 2.85 -4.40
C TYR A 27 -5.34 1.89 -5.53
N ARG A 28 -4.11 1.41 -5.53
CA ARG A 28 -3.62 0.59 -6.63
C ARG A 28 -2.55 -0.39 -6.16
N SER A 29 -2.32 -1.41 -6.97
CA SER A 29 -1.35 -2.47 -6.67
C SER A 29 0.04 -2.18 -7.20
N ASN A 30 0.22 -1.13 -8.01
CA ASN A 30 1.49 -0.82 -8.64
C ASN A 30 1.78 0.66 -8.50
N ALA A 31 3.00 0.99 -8.05
CA ALA A 31 3.38 2.38 -7.80
C ALA A 31 3.22 3.28 -9.02
N HIS A 32 3.40 2.73 -10.22
CA HIS A 32 3.35 3.48 -11.47
C HIS A 32 2.18 3.09 -12.35
N GLY A 33 1.29 2.24 -11.86
CA GLY A 33 0.15 1.79 -12.63
C GLY A 33 -1.10 2.63 -12.40
N PRO A 34 -2.16 2.33 -13.13
CA PRO A 34 -3.45 3.00 -12.92
C PRO A 34 -4.10 2.57 -11.63
N VAL A 35 -5.09 3.34 -11.18
CA VAL A 35 -5.93 2.96 -10.06
C VAL A 35 -6.68 1.69 -10.45
N ASP A 36 -6.49 0.62 -9.69
CA ASP A 36 -7.12 -0.67 -9.98
C ASP A 36 -7.91 -1.22 -8.79
N PHE A 37 -7.87 -0.55 -7.64
CA PHE A 37 -8.54 -1.00 -6.41
C PHE A 37 -8.12 -2.41 -6.02
N GLN A 38 -6.83 -2.70 -6.22
CA GLN A 38 -6.24 -3.99 -5.90
C GLN A 38 -5.06 -3.80 -4.98
N ILE A 39 -4.70 -4.87 -4.29
CA ILE A 39 -3.45 -4.93 -3.53
C ILE A 39 -2.53 -5.93 -4.22
N ASP A 40 -1.23 -5.74 -4.05
CA ASP A 40 -0.24 -6.65 -4.61
C ASP A 40 0.10 -7.70 -3.55
N PRO A 41 -0.26 -8.97 -3.75
CA PRO A 41 0.08 -10.04 -2.80
C PRO A 41 1.47 -10.62 -3.02
N GLY A 42 2.27 -10.01 -3.87
CA GLY A 42 3.60 -10.51 -4.18
C GLY A 42 4.51 -10.54 -2.98
N HIS A 43 5.61 -11.28 -3.10
CA HIS A 43 6.66 -11.32 -2.08
C HIS A 43 6.21 -11.90 -0.74
N GLY A 44 5.12 -12.66 -0.72
CA GLY A 44 4.65 -13.31 0.50
C GLY A 44 3.92 -12.40 1.46
N GLY A 45 3.61 -11.19 1.05
CA GLY A 45 2.87 -10.23 1.85
C GLY A 45 1.92 -9.42 1.01
N SER A 46 1.52 -8.27 1.53
CA SER A 46 0.58 -7.40 0.82
C SER A 46 1.19 -6.01 0.68
N ILE A 47 0.98 -5.39 -0.48
CA ILE A 47 1.45 -4.04 -0.76
C ILE A 47 0.32 -3.26 -1.41
N VAL A 48 0.14 -2.01 -1.00
CA VAL A 48 -0.86 -1.13 -1.61
C VAL A 48 -0.29 0.28 -1.70
N TYR A 49 -0.68 0.99 -2.75
CA TYR A 49 -0.26 2.36 -3.01
C TYR A 49 -1.47 3.27 -3.15
N TRP A 50 -1.35 4.49 -2.66
CA TRP A 50 -2.38 5.51 -2.88
C TRP A 50 -1.74 6.88 -2.86
N ASN A 51 -2.46 7.87 -3.39
CA ASN A 51 -2.02 9.25 -3.39
C ASN A 51 -2.96 10.10 -2.57
N GLU A 52 -2.41 11.08 -1.87
CA GLU A 52 -3.21 12.10 -1.22
C GLU A 52 -3.59 13.18 -2.24
N PRO A 53 -4.61 14.00 -1.92
CA PRO A 53 -5.02 15.07 -2.83
C PRO A 53 -3.90 16.04 -3.17
N ASP A 54 -2.91 16.20 -2.29
CA ASP A 54 -1.77 17.09 -2.54
C ASP A 54 -0.67 16.45 -3.38
N GLY A 55 -0.87 15.21 -3.82
CA GLY A 55 0.06 14.54 -4.73
C GLY A 55 1.09 13.65 -4.06
N HIS A 56 1.13 13.59 -2.74
CA HIS A 56 2.06 12.68 -2.06
C HIS A 56 1.64 11.25 -2.29
N GLN A 57 2.63 10.39 -2.55
CA GLN A 57 2.38 8.97 -2.77
C GLN A 57 2.70 8.19 -1.50
N TRP A 58 1.80 7.30 -1.13
CA TRP A 58 1.96 6.43 0.03
C TRP A 58 2.06 4.98 -0.40
N GLU A 59 2.91 4.24 0.29
CA GLU A 59 3.03 2.80 0.11
C GLU A 59 2.95 2.14 1.48
N MET A 60 2.11 1.12 1.60
CA MET A 60 1.97 0.35 2.83
C MET A 60 2.19 -1.11 2.51
N LEU A 61 3.02 -1.79 3.31
CA LEU A 61 3.33 -3.19 3.05
C LEU A 61 3.46 -3.97 4.36
N THR A 62 3.25 -5.27 4.27
CA THR A 62 3.34 -6.14 5.43
C THR A 62 4.64 -6.91 5.51
N VAL A 63 5.38 -6.98 4.42
CA VAL A 63 6.60 -7.79 4.32
C VAL A 63 7.82 -6.87 4.24
N SER A 64 8.87 -7.23 4.98
CA SER A 64 10.12 -6.50 4.89
C SER A 64 10.94 -7.02 3.71
N TYR A 65 11.39 -6.11 2.86
CA TYR A 65 12.25 -6.50 1.75
C TYR A 65 13.54 -7.15 2.24
N ALA A 66 14.04 -6.73 3.40
CA ALA A 66 15.24 -7.32 3.97
C ALA A 66 15.05 -8.79 4.30
N ARG A 67 13.84 -9.18 4.68
CA ARG A 67 13.56 -10.59 5.00
C ARG A 67 13.53 -11.46 3.75
N GLN A 68 13.19 -10.87 2.62
CA GLN A 68 13.08 -11.61 1.38
C GLN A 68 14.44 -11.94 0.77
N SER A 69 15.46 -11.25 1.17
CA SER A 69 16.79 -11.44 0.63
C SER A 69 17.49 -12.67 1.20
N ARG A 70 16.86 -13.41 2.06
CA ARG A 70 17.44 -14.60 2.66
C ARG A 70 17.26 -15.82 1.81
#